data_08b4d8174457ed749117a41b02db3c93
#
_entry.id   08b4d8174457ed749117a41b02db3c93
#
_cell.length_a   1.000
_cell.length_b   1.000
_cell.length_c   1.000
_cell.angle_alpha   90.00
_cell.angle_beta   90.00
_cell.angle_gamma   90.00
#
_symmetry.space_group_name_H-M   'P 1'
#
loop_
_entity.id
_entity.type
_entity.pdbx_description
1 polymer ?
#
loop_
_entity_poly.entity_id
_entity_poly.type
_entity_poly.pdbx_seq_one_letter_code
_entity_poly.pdbx_strand_id
1 'polypeptide(L)'
;MNRLVAADIEAYAQAHSMSESELCRALREETQRCMESPQMIVGPLEGAFLKMMTQLVRATSVLEVGMFTGYSALCFAEALTADGTVITCEVDEESAALARRYFAQSPIGKKIEIRMGPALETMRHLKGPFDLIFIDADKINYVNYYRRALD
;
A
#
# COMPACT_ATOMS: atom_id res chain seq x y z
N MET A 1 9.17 0.69 21.76
CA MET A 1 9.19 1.72 20.71
C MET A 1 8.67 3.02 21.30
N ASN A 2 9.44 4.10 21.28
CA ASN A 2 8.95 5.39 21.77
C ASN A 2 7.85 5.89 20.83
N ARG A 3 6.64 6.05 21.35
CA ARG A 3 5.55 6.66 20.58
C ARG A 3 5.89 8.13 20.31
N LEU A 4 5.83 8.54 19.06
CA LEU A 4 6.02 9.94 18.66
C LEU A 4 4.79 10.80 19.00
N VAL A 5 3.62 10.17 19.10
CA VAL A 5 2.34 10.82 19.41
C VAL A 5 1.75 10.20 20.67
N ALA A 6 1.10 11.00 21.50
CA ALA A 6 0.40 10.52 22.69
C ALA A 6 -0.75 9.56 22.31
N ALA A 7 -0.98 8.53 23.13
CA ALA A 7 -1.93 7.47 22.82
C ALA A 7 -3.38 7.95 22.66
N ASP A 8 -3.78 8.96 23.41
CA ASP A 8 -5.09 9.59 23.36
C ASP A 8 -5.31 10.37 22.06
N ILE A 9 -4.27 11.03 21.54
CA ILE A 9 -4.31 11.73 20.24
C ILE A 9 -4.43 10.69 19.11
N GLU A 10 -3.66 9.61 19.17
CA GLU A 10 -3.74 8.53 18.18
C GLU A 10 -5.13 7.87 18.19
N ALA A 11 -5.66 7.56 19.38
CA ALA A 11 -6.99 6.98 19.52
C ALA A 11 -8.10 7.92 19.02
N TYR A 12 -7.98 9.22 19.29
CA TYR A 12 -8.90 10.23 18.76
C TYR A 12 -8.85 10.27 17.21
N ALA A 13 -7.66 10.32 16.65
CA ALA A 13 -7.49 10.34 15.21
C ALA A 13 -8.09 9.08 14.54
N GLN A 14 -7.87 7.90 15.10
CA GLN A 14 -8.46 6.65 14.62
C GLN A 14 -9.99 6.65 14.70
N ALA A 15 -10.54 7.12 15.80
CA ALA A 15 -11.98 7.17 16.02
C ALA A 15 -12.70 8.16 15.07
N HIS A 16 -11.98 9.16 14.54
CA HIS A 16 -12.52 10.20 13.66
C HIS A 16 -12.03 10.06 12.21
N SER A 17 -11.37 8.95 11.88
CA SER A 17 -10.94 8.62 10.52
C SER A 17 -11.83 7.54 9.91
N MET A 18 -11.74 7.37 8.60
CA MET A 18 -12.42 6.29 7.89
C MET A 18 -11.96 4.93 8.44
N SER A 19 -12.92 4.08 8.81
CA SER A 19 -12.63 2.74 9.31
C SER A 19 -11.97 1.87 8.24
N GLU A 20 -11.06 1.00 8.66
CA GLU A 20 -10.53 -0.03 7.77
C GLU A 20 -11.63 -1.03 7.37
N SER A 21 -11.55 -1.60 6.18
CA SER A 21 -12.43 -2.68 5.75
C SER A 21 -12.14 -3.96 6.52
N GLU A 22 -13.10 -4.89 6.52
CA GLU A 22 -12.90 -6.22 7.15
C GLU A 22 -11.73 -6.97 6.50
N LEU A 23 -11.55 -6.84 5.20
CA LEU A 23 -10.45 -7.45 4.46
C LEU A 23 -9.10 -6.88 4.90
N CYS A 24 -8.97 -5.56 4.98
CA CYS A 24 -7.75 -4.90 5.46
C CYS A 24 -7.44 -5.28 6.91
N ARG A 25 -8.46 -5.33 7.78
CA ARG A 25 -8.29 -5.73 9.17
C ARG A 25 -7.78 -7.16 9.28
N ALA A 26 -8.40 -8.10 8.57
CA ALA A 26 -8.01 -9.49 8.59
C ALA A 26 -6.57 -9.70 8.07
N LEU A 27 -6.20 -9.02 6.98
CA LEU A 27 -4.83 -9.03 6.48
C LEU A 27 -3.83 -8.50 7.51
N ARG A 28 -4.13 -7.36 8.14
CA ARG A 28 -3.27 -6.75 9.16
C ARG A 28 -3.08 -7.68 10.37
N GLU A 29 -4.17 -8.28 10.87
CA GLU A 29 -4.11 -9.21 11.99
C GLU A 29 -3.31 -10.47 11.66
N GLU A 30 -3.42 -10.99 10.44
CA GLU A 30 -2.62 -12.13 10.03
C GLU A 30 -1.14 -11.74 9.83
N THR A 31 -0.86 -10.60 9.22
CA THR A 31 0.51 -10.06 9.11
C THR A 31 1.18 -9.95 10.48
N GLN A 32 0.45 -9.44 11.48
CA GLN A 32 0.97 -9.31 12.85
C GLN A 32 1.29 -10.66 13.51
N ARG A 33 0.60 -11.73 13.11
CA ARG A 33 0.83 -13.07 13.68
C ARG A 33 1.91 -13.87 12.98
N CYS A 34 2.06 -13.69 11.67
CA CYS A 34 2.80 -14.63 10.83
C CYS A 34 4.09 -14.05 10.25
N MET A 35 4.19 -12.73 10.07
CA MET A 35 5.36 -12.13 9.45
C MET A 35 6.46 -11.80 10.46
N GLU A 36 7.72 -11.96 10.04
CA GLU A 36 8.88 -11.69 10.89
C GLU A 36 9.00 -10.22 11.32
N SER A 37 8.60 -9.30 10.45
CA SER A 37 8.68 -7.84 10.70
C SER A 37 7.30 -7.17 10.61
N PRO A 38 6.33 -7.53 11.47
CA PRO A 38 4.95 -7.09 11.34
C PRO A 38 4.76 -5.58 11.54
N GLN A 39 5.72 -4.90 12.15
CA GLN A 39 5.72 -3.44 12.33
C GLN A 39 5.92 -2.65 11.04
N MET A 40 6.27 -3.31 9.93
CA MET A 40 6.38 -2.67 8.62
C MET A 40 5.03 -2.43 7.95
N ILE A 41 3.96 -3.06 8.44
CA ILE A 41 2.64 -2.85 7.85
C ILE A 41 2.12 -1.43 8.12
N VAL A 42 1.58 -0.83 7.09
CA VAL A 42 0.79 0.41 7.21
C VAL A 42 -0.39 0.18 8.16
N GLY A 43 -0.61 1.10 9.08
CA GLY A 43 -1.70 1.02 10.04
C GLY A 43 -3.01 1.63 9.52
N PRO A 44 -4.12 1.46 10.30
CA PRO A 44 -5.44 1.94 9.87
C PRO A 44 -5.50 3.45 9.61
N LEU A 45 -4.81 4.25 10.42
CA LEU A 45 -4.81 5.71 10.27
C LEU A 45 -4.08 6.15 8.98
N GLU A 46 -2.93 5.54 8.70
CA GLU A 46 -2.20 5.78 7.47
C GLU A 46 -2.97 5.25 6.25
N GLY A 47 -3.59 4.07 6.35
CA GLY A 47 -4.47 3.54 5.33
C GLY A 47 -5.65 4.47 5.00
N ALA A 48 -6.27 5.08 6.03
CA ALA A 48 -7.32 6.09 5.83
C ALA A 48 -6.79 7.33 5.10
N PHE A 49 -5.57 7.78 5.43
CA PHE A 49 -4.91 8.87 4.74
C PHE A 49 -4.63 8.55 3.27
N LEU A 50 -4.11 7.36 2.97
CA LEU A 50 -3.85 6.91 1.60
C LEU A 50 -5.14 6.85 0.77
N LYS A 51 -6.24 6.35 1.35
CA LYS A 51 -7.57 6.37 0.71
C LYS A 51 -8.03 7.81 0.42
N MET A 52 -7.90 8.70 1.38
CA MET A 52 -8.26 10.11 1.21
C MET A 52 -7.46 10.76 0.08
N MET A 53 -6.15 10.56 0.02
CA MET A 53 -5.29 11.09 -1.04
C MET A 53 -5.71 10.57 -2.42
N THR A 54 -5.97 9.27 -2.53
CA THR A 54 -6.42 8.62 -3.76
C THR A 54 -7.74 9.23 -4.26
N GLN A 55 -8.68 9.47 -3.35
CA GLN A 55 -9.98 10.07 -3.68
C GLN A 55 -9.85 11.54 -4.06
N LEU A 56 -9.01 12.31 -3.35
CA LEU A 56 -8.80 13.75 -3.63
C LEU A 56 -8.28 14.01 -5.03
N VAL A 57 -7.33 13.17 -5.49
CA VAL A 57 -6.77 13.29 -6.85
C VAL A 57 -7.62 12.54 -7.88
N ARG A 58 -8.69 11.83 -7.46
CA ARG A 58 -9.52 10.98 -8.31
C ARG A 58 -8.69 9.98 -9.11
N ALA A 59 -7.75 9.34 -8.41
CA ALA A 59 -6.80 8.45 -9.06
C ALA A 59 -7.49 7.33 -9.85
N THR A 60 -6.97 7.08 -11.03
CA THR A 60 -7.27 5.93 -11.89
C THR A 60 -6.06 5.01 -12.01
N SER A 61 -4.87 5.51 -11.71
CA SER A 61 -3.62 4.76 -11.81
C SER A 61 -2.71 5.10 -10.63
N VAL A 62 -2.38 4.08 -9.84
CA VAL A 62 -1.47 4.19 -8.69
C VAL A 62 -0.27 3.28 -8.88
N LEU A 63 0.93 3.79 -8.62
CA LEU A 63 2.15 3.01 -8.51
C LEU A 63 2.58 2.97 -7.04
N GLU A 64 2.78 1.78 -6.51
CA GLU A 64 3.32 1.55 -5.17
C GLU A 64 4.70 0.89 -5.27
N VAL A 65 5.67 1.45 -4.56
CA VAL A 65 7.04 0.93 -4.46
C VAL A 65 7.27 0.44 -3.04
N GLY A 66 7.19 -0.88 -2.86
CA GLY A 66 7.19 -1.56 -1.57
C GLY A 66 5.77 -1.92 -1.13
N MET A 67 5.38 -3.16 -1.38
CA MET A 67 4.03 -3.67 -1.07
C MET A 67 3.94 -4.27 0.32
N PHE A 68 4.99 -4.99 0.74
CA PHE A 68 4.94 -5.89 1.87
C PHE A 68 3.77 -6.87 1.74
N THR A 69 2.89 -6.97 2.72
CA THR A 69 1.74 -7.89 2.68
C THR A 69 0.50 -7.35 1.96
N GLY A 70 0.58 -6.12 1.39
CA GLY A 70 -0.45 -5.58 0.49
C GLY A 70 -1.55 -4.76 1.15
N TYR A 71 -1.39 -4.34 2.40
CA TYR A 71 -2.39 -3.53 3.09
C TYR A 71 -2.63 -2.17 2.43
N SER A 72 -1.56 -1.42 2.12
CA SER A 72 -1.63 -0.15 1.40
C SER A 72 -2.19 -0.32 -0.01
N ALA A 73 -1.78 -1.38 -0.73
CA ALA A 73 -2.34 -1.71 -2.04
C ALA A 73 -3.86 -1.91 -2.01
N LEU A 74 -4.39 -2.60 -0.98
CA LEU A 74 -5.85 -2.72 -0.76
C LEU A 74 -6.48 -1.36 -0.49
N CYS A 75 -5.86 -0.52 0.34
CA CYS A 75 -6.37 0.82 0.63
C CYS A 75 -6.47 1.67 -0.63
N PHE A 76 -5.47 1.65 -1.51
CA PHE A 76 -5.53 2.31 -2.81
C PHE A 76 -6.65 1.74 -3.68
N ALA A 77 -6.71 0.41 -3.83
CA ALA A 77 -7.69 -0.25 -4.68
C ALA A 77 -9.14 0.00 -4.25
N GLU A 78 -9.41 0.10 -2.94
CA GLU A 78 -10.72 0.45 -2.39
C GLU A 78 -11.12 1.91 -2.68
N ALA A 79 -10.14 2.81 -2.79
CA ALA A 79 -10.37 4.23 -3.00
C ALA A 79 -10.36 4.68 -4.48
N LEU A 80 -9.80 3.85 -5.36
CA LEU A 80 -9.75 4.08 -6.80
C LEU A 80 -11.13 4.16 -7.43
N THR A 81 -11.23 4.88 -8.54
CA THR A 81 -12.38 4.82 -9.46
C THR A 81 -12.68 3.38 -9.92
N ALA A 82 -13.84 3.15 -10.51
CA ALA A 82 -14.28 1.80 -10.89
C ALA A 82 -13.27 1.06 -11.76
N ASP A 83 -12.71 1.76 -12.77
CA ASP A 83 -11.77 1.21 -13.74
C ASP A 83 -10.29 1.43 -13.35
N GLY A 84 -10.06 1.90 -12.12
CA GLY A 84 -8.71 2.21 -11.66
C GLY A 84 -7.88 0.96 -11.35
N THR A 85 -6.56 1.11 -11.44
CA THR A 85 -5.57 0.04 -11.21
C THR A 85 -4.47 0.49 -10.26
N VAL A 86 -3.95 -0.47 -9.49
CA VAL A 86 -2.74 -0.34 -8.67
C VAL A 86 -1.68 -1.27 -9.25
N ILE A 87 -0.50 -0.73 -9.57
CA ILE A 87 0.69 -1.55 -9.79
C ILE A 87 1.53 -1.44 -8.52
N THR A 88 1.88 -2.57 -7.94
CA THR A 88 2.70 -2.62 -6.72
C THR A 88 3.94 -3.48 -6.91
N CYS A 89 5.08 -3.01 -6.43
CA CYS A 89 6.37 -3.70 -6.54
C CYS A 89 6.73 -4.37 -5.22
N GLU A 90 7.19 -5.63 -5.31
CA GLU A 90 7.63 -6.40 -4.15
C GLU A 90 8.79 -7.34 -4.54
N VAL A 91 9.70 -7.58 -3.60
CA VAL A 91 10.85 -8.48 -3.79
C VAL A 91 10.72 -9.77 -2.97
N ASP A 92 9.92 -9.74 -1.90
CA ASP A 92 9.74 -10.86 -0.99
C ASP A 92 8.54 -11.73 -1.40
N GLU A 93 8.82 -12.98 -1.75
CA GLU A 93 7.79 -13.94 -2.18
C GLU A 93 6.83 -14.33 -1.05
N GLU A 94 7.28 -14.35 0.20
CA GLU A 94 6.41 -14.70 1.34
C GLU A 94 5.36 -13.61 1.54
N SER A 95 5.77 -12.36 1.56
CA SER A 95 4.88 -11.20 1.60
C SER A 95 3.90 -11.20 0.44
N ALA A 96 4.40 -11.43 -0.78
CA ALA A 96 3.57 -11.47 -1.98
C ALA A 96 2.57 -12.64 -1.99
N ALA A 97 2.95 -13.81 -1.45
CA ALA A 97 2.04 -14.94 -1.33
C ALA A 97 0.87 -14.64 -0.38
N LEU A 98 1.16 -13.98 0.75
CA LEU A 98 0.12 -13.53 1.67
C LEU A 98 -0.80 -12.51 1.00
N ALA A 99 -0.24 -11.49 0.33
CA ALA A 99 -1.00 -10.48 -0.40
C ALA A 99 -1.94 -11.09 -1.45
N ARG A 100 -1.43 -11.97 -2.32
CA ARG A 100 -2.23 -12.66 -3.35
C ARG A 100 -3.42 -13.40 -2.77
N ARG A 101 -3.25 -14.07 -1.63
CA ARG A 101 -4.31 -14.81 -0.96
C ARG A 101 -5.45 -13.89 -0.49
N TYR A 102 -5.11 -12.70 0.02
CA TYR A 102 -6.11 -11.72 0.41
C TYR A 102 -6.75 -11.02 -0.80
N PHE A 103 -5.97 -10.66 -1.80
CA PHE A 103 -6.51 -10.06 -3.03
C PHE A 103 -7.52 -10.97 -3.73
N ALA A 104 -7.30 -12.29 -3.71
CA ALA A 104 -8.23 -13.26 -4.29
C ALA A 104 -9.59 -13.33 -3.58
N GLN A 105 -9.71 -12.83 -2.34
CA GLN A 105 -10.94 -12.88 -1.56
C GLN A 105 -11.95 -11.78 -1.92
N SER A 106 -11.56 -10.80 -2.73
CA SER A 106 -12.42 -9.65 -3.06
C SER A 106 -12.28 -9.24 -4.53
N PRO A 107 -13.35 -8.79 -5.17
CA PRO A 107 -13.29 -8.16 -6.50
C PRO A 107 -12.32 -6.96 -6.55
N ILE A 108 -12.11 -6.27 -5.42
CA ILE A 108 -11.17 -5.16 -5.29
C ILE A 108 -9.74 -5.60 -5.61
N GLY A 109 -9.34 -6.81 -5.20
CA GLY A 109 -8.01 -7.34 -5.49
C GLY A 109 -7.70 -7.50 -6.98
N LYS A 110 -8.71 -7.58 -7.84
CA LYS A 110 -8.52 -7.61 -9.30
C LYS A 110 -7.95 -6.30 -9.87
N LYS A 111 -8.04 -5.21 -9.12
CA LYS A 111 -7.45 -3.92 -9.48
C LYS A 111 -5.95 -3.85 -9.20
N ILE A 112 -5.39 -4.84 -8.49
CA ILE A 112 -4.01 -4.83 -8.01
C ILE A 112 -3.16 -5.78 -8.83
N GLU A 113 -2.12 -5.25 -9.44
CA GLU A 113 -1.11 -6.01 -10.17
C GLU A 113 0.20 -6.02 -9.38
N ILE A 114 0.65 -7.19 -8.94
CA ILE A 114 1.93 -7.35 -8.25
C ILE A 114 3.04 -7.56 -9.27
N ARG A 115 4.06 -6.73 -9.22
CA ARG A 115 5.30 -6.85 -9.99
C ARG A 115 6.42 -7.32 -9.06
N MET A 116 6.81 -8.58 -9.22
CA MET A 116 7.91 -9.16 -8.45
C MET A 116 9.27 -8.71 -8.97
N GLY A 117 10.18 -8.44 -8.04
CA GLY A 117 11.57 -8.06 -8.33
C GLY A 117 11.90 -6.61 -7.97
N PRO A 118 13.15 -6.18 -8.20
CA PRO A 118 13.62 -4.84 -7.84
C PRO A 118 12.77 -3.75 -8.50
N ALA A 119 12.21 -2.85 -7.67
CA ALA A 119 11.27 -1.84 -8.16
C ALA A 119 11.87 -0.90 -9.21
N LEU A 120 13.16 -0.55 -9.12
CA LEU A 120 13.83 0.27 -10.14
C LEU A 120 13.83 -0.40 -11.51
N GLU A 121 13.98 -1.72 -11.59
CA GLU A 121 13.88 -2.45 -12.85
C GLU A 121 12.45 -2.42 -13.37
N THR A 122 11.47 -2.69 -12.52
CA THR A 122 10.06 -2.59 -12.88
C THR A 122 9.70 -1.21 -13.43
N MET A 123 10.08 -0.15 -12.71
CA MET A 123 9.80 1.24 -13.09
C MET A 123 10.42 1.65 -14.43
N ARG A 124 11.51 1.01 -14.88
CA ARG A 124 12.11 1.26 -16.22
C ARG A 124 11.20 0.82 -17.36
N HIS A 125 10.34 -0.15 -17.11
CA HIS A 125 9.45 -0.74 -18.11
C HIS A 125 8.00 -0.27 -17.99
N LEU A 126 7.66 0.45 -16.93
CA LEU A 126 6.34 1.03 -16.75
C LEU A 126 6.20 2.31 -17.60
N LYS A 127 5.01 2.47 -18.14
CA LYS A 127 4.62 3.69 -18.85
C LYS A 127 3.55 4.41 -18.04
N GLY A 128 3.84 5.64 -17.65
CA GLY A 128 2.87 6.53 -17.01
C GLY A 128 1.87 7.14 -17.99
N PRO A 129 1.12 8.14 -17.58
CA PRO A 129 1.25 8.74 -16.25
C PRO A 129 0.57 7.94 -15.14
N PHE A 130 1.06 8.10 -13.91
CA PHE A 130 0.39 7.67 -12.69
C PHE A 130 -0.18 8.89 -11.97
N ASP A 131 -1.40 8.79 -11.46
CA ASP A 131 -2.04 9.89 -10.72
C ASP A 131 -1.47 10.02 -9.31
N LEU A 132 -0.96 8.92 -8.76
CA LEU A 132 -0.34 8.87 -7.45
C LEU A 132 0.79 7.82 -7.45
N ILE A 133 1.93 8.20 -6.87
CA ILE A 133 3.05 7.28 -6.65
C ILE A 133 3.37 7.27 -5.15
N PHE A 134 3.32 6.10 -4.53
CA PHE A 134 3.65 5.87 -3.13
C PHE A 134 4.97 5.11 -3.02
N ILE A 135 5.95 5.69 -2.33
CA ILE A 135 7.29 5.11 -2.18
C ILE A 135 7.50 4.77 -0.71
N ASP A 136 7.42 3.49 -0.37
CA ASP A 136 7.67 2.97 0.98
C ASP A 136 8.46 1.66 0.94
N ALA A 137 9.64 1.70 0.35
CA ALA A 137 10.57 0.57 0.22
C ALA A 137 11.87 0.83 0.99
N ASP A 138 12.99 0.26 0.50
CA ASP A 138 14.31 0.44 1.08
C ASP A 138 14.79 1.90 1.00
N LYS A 139 15.19 2.44 2.13
CA LYS A 139 15.55 3.87 2.26
C LYS A 139 16.78 4.28 1.43
N ILE A 140 17.68 3.34 1.14
CA ILE A 140 18.88 3.58 0.33
C ILE A 140 18.52 4.04 -1.08
N ASN A 141 17.43 3.52 -1.66
CA ASN A 141 17.02 3.81 -3.03
C ASN A 141 15.96 4.91 -3.15
N TYR A 142 15.53 5.56 -2.07
CA TYR A 142 14.47 6.58 -2.13
C TYR A 142 14.72 7.68 -3.16
N VAL A 143 15.94 8.21 -3.23
CA VAL A 143 16.29 9.24 -4.23
C VAL A 143 16.19 8.70 -5.66
N ASN A 144 16.56 7.44 -5.87
CA ASN A 144 16.47 6.79 -7.17
C ASN A 144 15.01 6.55 -7.57
N TYR A 145 14.18 6.05 -6.64
CA TYR A 145 12.74 5.89 -6.86
C TYR A 145 12.07 7.22 -7.18
N TYR A 146 12.37 8.26 -6.40
CA TYR A 146 11.81 9.59 -6.62
C TYR A 146 12.19 10.17 -7.99
N ARG A 147 13.48 10.10 -8.37
CA ARG A 147 13.93 10.56 -9.69
C ARG A 147 13.21 9.82 -10.80
N ARG A 148 13.12 8.50 -10.69
CA ARG A 148 12.45 7.66 -11.70
C ARG A 148 10.94 7.92 -11.76
N ALA A 149 10.32 8.33 -10.66
CA ALA A 149 8.91 8.69 -10.60
C ALA A 149 8.58 10.01 -11.33
N LEU A 150 9.57 10.87 -11.54
CA LEU A 150 9.42 12.16 -12.25
C LEU A 150 9.62 12.04 -13.77
N ASP A 151 10.27 10.96 -14.26
CA ASP A 151 10.48 10.66 -15.69
C ASP A 151 9.22 10.07 -16.33
#